data_d69325802364fac6ae87194e3248f0d5
#
_entry.id   d69325802364fac6ae87194e3248f0d5
#
_cell.length_a   1.000
_cell.length_b   1.000
_cell.length_c   1.000
_cell.angle_alpha   90.00
_cell.angle_beta   90.00
_cell.angle_gamma   90.00
#
_symmetry.space_group_name_H-M   'P 1'
#
loop_
_entity.id
_entity.type
_entity.pdbx_description
1 polymer ?
#
loop_
_entity_poly.entity_id
_entity_poly.type
_entity_poly.pdbx_seq_one_letter_code
_entity_poly.pdbx_strand_id
1 'polypeptide(L)'
;VLGKTESHLYRRGNFNGTFDDVINQAIMEERDTQISLSPGFRWGATLLPGQDIRVEDIFSQTAITYPAVYRNEMTGKFLKEILEDVGDNLFNPDPYYQQGGDMVRVGGMGYHFEINNKIGSRVSNMTLLKTGEKIDPVKTYIVGGWASVNEATKGPAIYDVVSNYIKREKSIIIKENRAVKIKGI
;
A
#
# COMPACT_ATOMS: atom_id res chain seq x y z
N VAL A 1 -12.11 12.38 -17.56
CA VAL A 1 -10.89 12.90 -16.91
C VAL A 1 -11.22 13.23 -15.47
N LEU A 2 -10.37 12.75 -14.54
CA LEU A 2 -10.51 13.03 -13.10
C LEU A 2 -9.53 14.12 -12.64
N GLY A 3 -8.34 14.13 -13.21
CA GLY A 3 -7.26 15.06 -12.92
C GLY A 3 -6.09 14.84 -13.87
N LYS A 4 -4.93 15.40 -13.53
CA LYS A 4 -3.66 15.20 -14.25
C LYS A 4 -2.59 14.69 -13.31
N THR A 5 -1.58 14.02 -13.87
CA THR A 5 -0.38 13.70 -13.10
C THR A 5 0.80 14.54 -13.56
N GLU A 6 1.53 15.09 -12.60
CA GLU A 6 2.83 15.73 -12.80
C GLU A 6 3.99 14.75 -12.54
N SER A 7 3.66 13.55 -12.09
CA SER A 7 4.61 12.50 -11.77
C SER A 7 4.41 11.28 -12.67
N HIS A 8 5.46 10.48 -12.80
CA HIS A 8 5.38 9.18 -13.45
C HIS A 8 4.65 8.20 -12.53
N LEU A 9 3.46 7.73 -12.92
CA LEU A 9 2.64 6.82 -12.12
C LEU A 9 2.68 5.40 -12.66
N TYR A 10 3.04 4.45 -11.81
CA TYR A 10 3.16 3.04 -12.13
C TYR A 10 2.98 2.15 -10.89
N ARG A 11 2.70 0.85 -11.10
CA ARG A 11 2.58 -0.15 -10.04
C ARG A 11 3.59 -1.30 -10.20
N ARG A 12 4.79 -1.02 -10.64
CA ARG A 12 5.86 -2.00 -10.79
C ARG A 12 6.89 -1.87 -9.68
N GLY A 13 7.46 -2.99 -9.27
CA GLY A 13 8.42 -3.09 -8.20
C GLY A 13 7.90 -3.93 -7.03
N ASN A 14 8.81 -4.64 -6.36
CA ASN A 14 8.42 -5.61 -5.33
C ASN A 14 7.88 -4.94 -4.06
N PHE A 15 8.29 -3.73 -3.76
CA PHE A 15 7.94 -3.04 -2.52
C PHE A 15 7.05 -1.82 -2.71
N ASN A 16 7.14 -1.11 -3.81
CA ASN A 16 6.34 0.08 -4.06
C ASN A 16 6.29 0.44 -5.55
N GLY A 17 5.27 1.22 -5.91
CA GLY A 17 5.13 1.96 -7.14
C GLY A 17 4.46 3.29 -6.86
N THR A 18 4.65 4.29 -7.70
CA THR A 18 4.11 5.64 -7.45
C THR A 18 2.59 5.71 -7.52
N PHE A 19 1.94 4.82 -8.30
CA PHE A 19 0.48 4.72 -8.25
C PHE A 19 -0.02 4.09 -6.95
N ASP A 20 0.78 3.21 -6.32
CA ASP A 20 0.48 2.68 -4.98
C ASP A 20 0.47 3.79 -3.94
N ASP A 21 1.36 4.79 -4.07
CA ASP A 21 1.37 5.96 -3.19
C ASP A 21 0.09 6.79 -3.33
N VAL A 22 -0.42 6.96 -4.56
CA VAL A 22 -1.72 7.62 -4.81
C VAL A 22 -2.85 6.86 -4.12
N ILE A 23 -2.90 5.54 -4.29
CA ILE A 23 -3.92 4.69 -3.67
C ILE A 23 -3.85 4.78 -2.14
N ASN A 24 -2.67 4.66 -1.56
CA ASN A 24 -2.48 4.72 -0.12
C ASN A 24 -2.85 6.10 0.46
N GLN A 25 -2.46 7.18 -0.22
CA GLN A 25 -2.82 8.53 0.20
C GLN A 25 -4.34 8.74 0.13
N ALA A 26 -4.99 8.28 -0.96
CA ALA A 26 -6.44 8.34 -1.09
C ALA A 26 -7.15 7.59 0.04
N ILE A 27 -6.70 6.39 0.39
CA ILE A 27 -7.27 5.64 1.51
C ILE A 27 -7.12 6.41 2.82
N MET A 28 -5.93 6.94 3.12
CA MET A 28 -5.68 7.65 4.37
C MET A 28 -6.56 8.88 4.50
N GLU A 29 -6.71 9.67 3.45
CA GLU A 29 -7.48 10.92 3.50
C GLU A 29 -9.00 10.69 3.45
N GLU A 30 -9.47 9.83 2.55
CA GLU A 30 -10.91 9.56 2.41
C GLU A 30 -11.49 8.71 3.56
N ARG A 31 -10.65 7.97 4.27
CA ARG A 31 -11.06 7.11 5.38
C ARG A 31 -10.60 7.58 6.74
N ASP A 32 -9.89 8.71 6.82
CA ASP A 32 -9.31 9.25 8.06
C ASP A 32 -8.54 8.18 8.84
N THR A 33 -7.46 7.67 8.24
CA THR A 33 -6.64 6.62 8.82
C THR A 33 -5.18 7.06 9.00
N GLN A 34 -4.51 6.48 9.98
CA GLN A 34 -3.11 6.77 10.28
C GLN A 34 -2.15 6.01 9.36
N ILE A 35 -2.58 4.82 8.96
CA ILE A 35 -1.84 3.87 8.14
C ILE A 35 -2.77 3.35 7.07
N SER A 36 -2.24 3.07 5.88
CA SER A 36 -2.97 2.37 4.84
C SER A 36 -2.20 1.14 4.35
N LEU A 37 -2.95 0.12 3.95
CA LEU A 37 -2.44 -1.11 3.35
C LEU A 37 -3.13 -1.32 2.00
N SER A 38 -2.34 -1.57 0.97
CA SER A 38 -2.84 -1.88 -0.37
C SER A 38 -2.12 -3.12 -0.90
N PRO A 39 -2.80 -4.03 -1.58
CA PRO A 39 -2.14 -5.22 -2.13
C PRO A 39 -1.10 -4.84 -3.16
N GLY A 40 -0.02 -5.60 -3.22
CA GLY A 40 1.06 -5.43 -4.18
C GLY A 40 0.73 -6.11 -5.50
N PHE A 41 0.42 -5.32 -6.53
CA PHE A 41 0.19 -5.79 -7.88
C PHE A 41 1.07 -5.05 -8.89
N ARG A 42 1.39 -5.72 -9.99
CA ARG A 42 2.25 -5.17 -11.05
C ARG A 42 1.51 -4.89 -12.36
N TRP A 43 0.19 -4.87 -12.33
CA TRP A 43 -0.59 -4.54 -13.52
C TRP A 43 -1.01 -3.07 -13.53
N GLY A 44 -1.73 -2.71 -14.55
CA GLY A 44 -2.17 -1.35 -14.81
C GLY A 44 -1.27 -0.62 -15.81
N ALA A 45 -1.85 0.33 -16.48
CA ALA A 45 -1.12 1.18 -17.42
C ALA A 45 -0.24 2.18 -16.66
N THR A 46 0.92 2.49 -17.22
CA THR A 46 1.77 3.58 -16.74
C THR A 46 1.28 4.91 -17.27
N LEU A 47 1.21 5.93 -16.43
CA LEU A 47 0.92 7.30 -16.81
C LEU A 47 2.18 8.17 -16.72
N LEU A 48 2.42 8.94 -17.77
CA LEU A 48 3.56 9.86 -17.84
C LEU A 48 3.19 11.25 -17.31
N PRO A 49 4.16 12.05 -16.84
CA PRO A 49 3.92 13.43 -16.43
C PRO A 49 3.17 14.22 -17.51
N GLY A 50 2.20 15.02 -17.09
CA GLY A 50 1.34 15.82 -17.97
C GLY A 50 0.13 15.08 -18.54
N GLN A 51 0.02 13.76 -18.35
CA GLN A 51 -1.13 12.99 -18.83
C GLN A 51 -2.37 13.17 -17.94
N ASP A 52 -3.52 13.10 -18.57
CA ASP A 52 -4.80 13.02 -17.88
C ASP A 52 -4.94 11.68 -17.17
N ILE A 53 -5.46 11.71 -15.93
CA ILE A 53 -5.88 10.52 -15.20
C ILE A 53 -7.38 10.34 -15.46
N ARG A 54 -7.76 9.21 -16.01
CA ARG A 54 -9.13 8.89 -16.40
C ARG A 54 -9.73 7.83 -15.49
N VAL A 55 -11.05 7.69 -15.55
CA VAL A 55 -11.77 6.64 -14.80
C VAL A 55 -11.25 5.25 -15.15
N GLU A 56 -10.97 5.02 -16.44
CA GLU A 56 -10.44 3.74 -16.95
C GLU A 56 -9.07 3.39 -16.34
N ASP A 57 -8.24 4.41 -16.08
CA ASP A 57 -6.93 4.21 -15.42
C ASP A 57 -7.14 3.72 -13.99
N ILE A 58 -8.12 4.29 -13.26
CA ILE A 58 -8.42 3.85 -11.91
C ILE A 58 -8.92 2.41 -11.90
N PHE A 59 -9.85 2.04 -12.77
CA PHE A 59 -10.31 0.65 -12.88
C PHE A 59 -9.16 -0.29 -13.25
N SER A 60 -8.29 0.10 -14.19
CA SER A 60 -7.11 -0.68 -14.55
C SER A 60 -6.15 -0.92 -13.37
N GLN A 61 -5.99 0.09 -12.49
CA GLN A 61 -5.11 0.00 -11.31
C GLN A 61 -5.74 -0.74 -10.13
N THR A 62 -7.06 -0.80 -10.06
CA THR A 62 -7.80 -1.36 -8.92
C THR A 62 -8.69 -2.55 -9.32
N ALA A 63 -8.38 -3.24 -10.40
CA ALA A 63 -9.14 -4.35 -10.96
C ALA A 63 -9.05 -5.62 -10.09
N ILE A 64 -9.79 -5.64 -9.00
CA ILE A 64 -9.90 -6.77 -8.06
C ILE A 64 -11.36 -6.98 -7.65
N THR A 65 -11.70 -8.25 -7.36
CA THR A 65 -13.03 -8.70 -6.96
C THR A 65 -13.49 -8.18 -5.59
N TYR A 66 -12.57 -7.77 -4.71
CA TYR A 66 -12.86 -7.33 -3.34
C TYR A 66 -12.58 -5.84 -3.18
N PRO A 67 -13.44 -4.93 -3.70
CA PRO A 67 -13.14 -3.52 -3.79
C PRO A 67 -13.37 -2.75 -2.49
N ALA A 68 -14.02 -3.31 -1.47
CA ALA A 68 -14.39 -2.60 -0.27
C ALA A 68 -13.15 -2.09 0.51
N VAL A 69 -13.15 -0.80 0.82
CA VAL A 69 -12.10 -0.16 1.63
C VAL A 69 -12.52 -0.18 3.09
N TYR A 70 -11.87 -1.01 3.87
CA TYR A 70 -12.10 -1.10 5.32
C TYR A 70 -11.41 0.03 6.09
N ARG A 71 -11.86 0.24 7.32
CA ARG A 71 -11.25 1.09 8.34
C ARG A 71 -11.31 0.34 9.67
N ASN A 72 -10.21 -0.21 10.10
CA ASN A 72 -10.11 -1.10 11.24
C ASN A 72 -9.05 -0.63 12.22
N GLU A 73 -9.17 -1.08 13.47
CA GLU A 73 -8.13 -0.98 14.47
C GLU A 73 -7.20 -2.19 14.39
N MET A 74 -5.88 -1.94 14.32
CA MET A 74 -4.87 -2.99 14.29
C MET A 74 -3.74 -2.66 15.26
N THR A 75 -3.24 -3.66 15.98
CA THR A 75 -2.06 -3.49 16.84
C THR A 75 -0.78 -3.41 16.01
N GLY A 76 0.25 -2.75 16.53
CA GLY A 76 1.56 -2.73 15.87
C GLY A 76 2.15 -4.12 15.66
N LYS A 77 1.87 -5.05 16.58
CA LYS A 77 2.24 -6.47 16.44
C LYS A 77 1.58 -7.09 15.21
N PHE A 78 0.27 -6.90 15.05
CA PHE A 78 -0.48 -7.46 13.92
C PHE A 78 -0.02 -6.86 12.58
N LEU A 79 0.27 -5.56 12.53
CA LEU A 79 0.87 -4.93 11.35
C LEU A 79 2.20 -5.56 10.98
N LYS A 80 3.06 -5.84 11.95
CA LYS A 80 4.31 -6.56 11.71
C LYS A 80 4.07 -7.96 11.18
N GLU A 81 3.14 -8.70 11.76
CA GLU A 81 2.79 -10.06 11.33
C GLU A 81 2.33 -10.11 9.88
N ILE A 82 1.50 -9.15 9.44
CA ILE A 82 1.09 -9.03 8.03
C ILE A 82 2.31 -8.85 7.11
N LEU A 83 3.23 -7.94 7.47
CA LEU A 83 4.42 -7.69 6.65
C LEU A 83 5.38 -8.88 6.61
N GLU A 84 5.55 -9.59 7.71
CA GLU A 84 6.40 -10.78 7.80
C GLU A 84 5.82 -11.95 7.01
N ASP A 85 4.52 -12.18 7.08
CA ASP A 85 3.82 -13.25 6.36
C ASP A 85 3.90 -13.04 4.85
N VAL A 86 3.56 -11.85 4.37
CA VAL A 86 3.69 -11.50 2.94
C VAL A 86 5.15 -11.55 2.51
N GLY A 87 6.08 -11.09 3.35
CA GLY A 87 7.52 -11.20 3.08
C GLY A 87 8.00 -12.63 2.94
N ASP A 88 7.45 -13.56 3.70
CA ASP A 88 7.81 -14.98 3.60
C ASP A 88 7.29 -15.62 2.31
N ASN A 89 6.12 -15.21 1.82
CA ASN A 89 5.62 -15.64 0.52
C ASN A 89 6.53 -15.26 -0.66
N LEU A 90 7.37 -14.24 -0.50
CA LEU A 90 8.30 -13.77 -1.53
C LEU A 90 9.72 -14.29 -1.34
N PHE A 91 10.18 -14.34 -0.10
CA PHE A 91 11.60 -14.51 0.23
C PHE A 91 11.88 -15.74 1.10
N ASN A 92 10.97 -16.71 1.16
CA ASN A 92 11.26 -17.99 1.81
C ASN A 92 12.46 -18.66 1.11
N PRO A 93 13.48 -19.14 1.84
CA PRO A 93 14.63 -19.79 1.24
C PRO A 93 14.28 -21.10 0.52
N ASP A 94 13.18 -21.75 0.89
CA ASP A 94 12.63 -22.88 0.16
C ASP A 94 11.64 -22.38 -0.91
N PRO A 95 11.95 -22.53 -2.21
CA PRO A 95 11.08 -22.05 -3.29
C PRO A 95 9.69 -22.71 -3.31
N TYR A 96 9.53 -23.87 -2.69
CA TYR A 96 8.23 -24.54 -2.58
C TYR A 96 7.22 -23.70 -1.76
N TYR A 97 7.70 -22.93 -0.79
CA TYR A 97 6.87 -22.05 0.04
C TYR A 97 6.73 -20.63 -0.52
N GLN A 98 7.41 -20.31 -1.62
CA GLN A 98 7.23 -19.02 -2.27
C GLN A 98 5.94 -19.01 -3.09
N GLN A 99 4.92 -18.33 -2.58
CA GLN A 99 3.65 -18.18 -3.29
C GLN A 99 3.68 -17.09 -4.36
N GLY A 100 4.74 -16.27 -4.38
CA GLY A 100 4.89 -15.17 -5.32
C GLY A 100 4.13 -13.91 -4.91
N GLY A 101 3.91 -13.03 -5.90
CA GLY A 101 3.29 -11.72 -5.67
C GLY A 101 4.31 -10.64 -5.34
N ASP A 102 3.86 -9.60 -4.68
CA ASP A 102 4.66 -8.47 -4.22
C ASP A 102 4.36 -8.15 -2.76
N MET A 103 5.24 -7.38 -2.12
CA MET A 103 4.98 -6.87 -0.77
C MET A 103 3.71 -6.03 -0.73
N VAL A 104 2.99 -6.11 0.38
CA VAL A 104 1.90 -5.18 0.66
C VAL A 104 2.43 -3.75 0.64
N ARG A 105 1.72 -2.87 -0.04
CA ARG A 105 2.06 -1.44 -0.11
C ARG A 105 1.56 -0.74 1.15
N VAL A 106 2.39 0.11 1.73
CA VAL A 106 2.06 0.82 2.96
C VAL A 106 2.03 2.32 2.74
N GLY A 107 1.07 2.99 3.37
CA GLY A 107 1.03 4.43 3.51
C GLY A 107 1.03 4.83 4.98
N GLY A 108 1.59 6.01 5.30
CA GLY A 108 1.65 6.53 6.67
C GLY A 108 2.64 5.82 7.60
N MET A 109 3.26 4.75 7.16
CA MET A 109 4.19 3.93 7.92
C MET A 109 5.47 3.66 7.12
N GLY A 110 6.61 3.64 7.79
CA GLY A 110 7.89 3.18 7.26
C GLY A 110 8.45 2.01 8.05
N TYR A 111 9.32 1.21 7.42
CA TYR A 111 10.00 0.09 8.08
C TYR A 111 11.29 -0.31 7.36
N HIS A 112 12.13 -1.07 8.05
CA HIS A 112 13.28 -1.74 7.46
C HIS A 112 12.92 -3.19 7.16
N PHE A 113 13.38 -3.71 6.02
CA PHE A 113 13.17 -5.09 5.61
C PHE A 113 14.49 -5.75 5.25
N GLU A 114 14.82 -6.87 5.91
CA GLU A 114 16.02 -7.66 5.67
C GLU A 114 15.66 -8.98 5.02
N ILE A 115 15.89 -9.09 3.71
CA ILE A 115 15.44 -10.21 2.86
C ILE A 115 15.94 -11.56 3.38
N ASN A 116 17.21 -11.62 3.77
CA ASN A 116 17.88 -12.87 4.15
C ASN A 116 17.57 -13.36 5.58
N ASN A 117 16.81 -12.58 6.35
CA ASN A 117 16.40 -13.00 7.67
C ASN A 117 15.25 -14.01 7.61
N LYS A 118 15.08 -14.76 8.71
CA LYS A 118 13.93 -15.65 8.88
C LYS A 118 12.65 -14.86 9.11
N ILE A 119 11.51 -15.45 8.77
CA ILE A 119 10.18 -14.91 9.10
C ILE A 119 10.11 -14.51 10.59
N GLY A 120 9.48 -13.38 10.86
CA GLY A 120 9.42 -12.76 12.18
C GLY A 120 10.59 -11.83 12.53
N SER A 121 11.68 -11.88 11.74
CA SER A 121 12.89 -11.05 11.94
C SER A 121 13.26 -10.19 10.73
N ARG A 122 12.47 -10.24 9.65
CA ARG A 122 12.71 -9.41 8.46
C ARG A 122 12.31 -7.95 8.66
N VAL A 123 11.21 -7.72 9.36
CA VAL A 123 10.64 -6.38 9.57
C VAL A 123 11.13 -5.79 10.89
N SER A 124 11.73 -4.60 10.80
CA SER A 124 12.22 -3.85 11.95
C SER A 124 12.01 -2.34 11.77
N ASN A 125 12.23 -1.57 12.84
CA ASN A 125 12.19 -0.11 12.84
C ASN A 125 10.91 0.47 12.21
N MET A 126 9.76 -0.13 12.51
CA MET A 126 8.46 0.39 12.07
C MET A 126 8.20 1.75 12.73
N THR A 127 7.85 2.75 11.92
CA THR A 127 7.62 4.13 12.39
C THR A 127 6.40 4.73 11.70
N LEU A 128 5.67 5.59 12.42
CA LEU A 128 4.68 6.47 11.82
C LEU A 128 5.39 7.61 11.08
N LEU A 129 5.08 7.82 9.81
CA LEU A 129 5.73 8.87 9.01
C LEU A 129 5.34 10.28 9.45
N LYS A 130 4.11 10.45 9.93
CA LYS A 130 3.58 11.76 10.36
C LYS A 130 4.29 12.30 11.61
N THR A 131 4.61 11.43 12.56
CA THR A 131 5.18 11.82 13.87
C THR A 131 6.63 11.41 14.05
N GLY A 132 7.11 10.43 13.26
CA GLY A 132 8.41 9.80 13.45
C GLY A 132 8.48 8.83 14.63
N GLU A 133 7.36 8.63 15.34
CA GLU A 133 7.29 7.72 16.48
C GLU A 133 7.41 6.26 16.03
N LYS A 134 8.08 5.46 16.85
CA LYS A 134 8.11 4.01 16.65
C LYS A 134 6.72 3.42 16.85
N ILE A 135 6.36 2.47 16.00
CA ILE A 135 5.14 1.70 16.17
C ILE A 135 5.31 0.75 17.35
N ASP A 136 4.45 0.93 18.36
CA ASP A 136 4.40 0.10 19.56
C ASP A 136 3.61 -1.18 19.25
N PRO A 137 4.16 -2.37 19.53
CA PRO A 137 3.48 -3.65 19.28
C PRO A 137 2.11 -3.79 19.94
N VAL A 138 1.90 -3.19 21.10
CA VAL A 138 0.64 -3.33 21.87
C VAL A 138 -0.35 -2.19 21.62
N LYS A 139 0.12 -1.07 21.09
CA LYS A 139 -0.74 0.07 20.76
C LYS A 139 -1.56 -0.22 19.52
N THR A 140 -2.79 0.26 19.53
CA THR A 140 -3.73 0.17 18.40
C THR A 140 -3.61 1.40 17.49
N TYR A 141 -3.67 1.18 16.19
CA TYR A 141 -3.63 2.19 15.14
C TYR A 141 -4.85 2.06 14.24
N ILE A 142 -5.33 3.18 13.73
CA ILE A 142 -6.40 3.19 12.73
C ILE A 142 -5.82 2.92 11.36
N VAL A 143 -6.23 1.82 10.75
CA VAL A 143 -5.69 1.31 9.49
C VAL A 143 -6.78 1.22 8.45
N GLY A 144 -6.56 1.84 7.30
CA GLY A 144 -7.36 1.66 6.09
C GLY A 144 -6.73 0.62 5.16
N GLY A 145 -7.54 -0.07 4.41
CA GLY A 145 -7.03 -1.00 3.40
C GLY A 145 -8.15 -1.56 2.53
N TRP A 146 -7.77 -2.33 1.52
CA TRP A 146 -8.72 -2.92 0.58
C TRP A 146 -8.25 -4.30 0.09
N ALA A 147 -9.05 -4.94 -0.76
CA ALA A 147 -8.79 -6.28 -1.29
C ALA A 147 -8.78 -7.38 -0.19
N SER A 148 -9.58 -7.19 0.86
CA SER A 148 -9.80 -8.23 1.86
C SER A 148 -10.72 -9.31 1.32
N VAL A 149 -10.29 -10.56 1.41
CA VAL A 149 -11.11 -11.73 1.06
C VAL A 149 -12.23 -12.03 2.06
N ASN A 150 -12.30 -11.28 3.16
CA ASN A 150 -13.38 -11.41 4.13
C ASN A 150 -14.67 -10.77 3.57
N GLU A 151 -15.66 -11.57 3.26
CA GLU A 151 -16.96 -11.14 2.72
C GLU A 151 -17.73 -10.19 3.66
N ALA A 152 -17.43 -10.20 4.95
CA ALA A 152 -18.00 -9.26 5.92
C ALA A 152 -17.39 -7.86 5.84
N THR A 153 -16.33 -7.65 5.05
CA THR A 153 -15.68 -6.35 4.87
C THR A 153 -16.66 -5.36 4.23
N LYS A 154 -16.86 -4.23 4.90
CA LYS A 154 -17.73 -3.14 4.42
C LYS A 154 -16.94 -1.86 4.25
N GLY A 155 -17.34 -1.08 3.24
CA GLY A 155 -16.75 0.23 2.96
C GLY A 155 -17.03 0.67 1.52
N PRO A 156 -16.67 1.90 1.16
CA PRO A 156 -16.74 2.35 -0.22
C PRO A 156 -15.80 1.52 -1.09
N ALA A 157 -16.10 1.47 -2.37
CA ALA A 157 -15.23 0.80 -3.33
C ALA A 157 -13.93 1.59 -3.53
N ILE A 158 -12.81 0.89 -3.67
CA ILE A 158 -11.47 1.50 -3.84
C ILE A 158 -11.42 2.44 -5.05
N TYR A 159 -12.06 2.10 -6.16
CA TYR A 159 -12.10 2.95 -7.35
C TYR A 159 -12.85 4.27 -7.10
N ASP A 160 -13.86 4.29 -6.23
CA ASP A 160 -14.54 5.52 -5.82
C ASP A 160 -13.66 6.36 -4.89
N VAL A 161 -13.01 5.72 -3.91
CA VAL A 161 -12.07 6.36 -2.98
C VAL A 161 -10.96 7.09 -3.75
N VAL A 162 -10.30 6.39 -4.66
CA VAL A 162 -9.20 6.96 -5.46
C VAL A 162 -9.71 8.03 -6.43
N SER A 163 -10.86 7.80 -7.05
CA SER A 163 -11.46 8.79 -7.96
C SER A 163 -11.85 10.10 -7.25
N ASN A 164 -12.40 10.00 -6.05
CA ASN A 164 -12.78 11.18 -5.26
C ASN A 164 -11.54 11.96 -4.83
N TYR A 165 -10.51 11.27 -4.37
CA TYR A 165 -9.22 11.87 -4.04
C TYR A 165 -8.64 12.65 -5.24
N ILE A 166 -8.53 12.01 -6.42
CA ILE A 166 -7.96 12.64 -7.62
C ILE A 166 -8.80 13.83 -8.09
N LYS A 167 -10.14 13.73 -8.04
CA LYS A 167 -11.05 14.85 -8.40
C LYS A 167 -10.86 16.06 -7.48
N ARG A 168 -10.59 15.82 -6.20
CA ARG A 168 -10.35 16.88 -5.21
C ARG A 168 -8.99 17.54 -5.46
N GLU A 169 -7.94 16.74 -5.61
CA GLU A 169 -6.57 17.23 -5.79
C GLU A 169 -6.33 17.85 -7.18
N LYS A 170 -7.01 17.37 -8.21
CA LYS A 170 -6.92 17.79 -9.64
C LYS A 170 -5.55 17.59 -10.28
N SER A 171 -4.46 17.76 -9.55
CA SER A 171 -3.08 17.52 -9.99
C SER A 171 -2.37 16.61 -9.00
N ILE A 172 -1.83 15.51 -9.47
CA ILE A 172 -1.16 14.50 -8.65
C ILE A 172 0.35 14.67 -8.78
N ILE A 173 0.97 14.97 -7.65
CA ILE A 173 2.43 15.09 -7.51
C ILE A 173 2.87 14.09 -6.45
N ILE A 174 3.64 13.07 -6.85
CA ILE A 174 4.19 12.07 -5.94
C ILE A 174 5.66 12.33 -5.72
N LYS A 175 6.04 12.52 -4.47
CA LYS A 175 7.43 12.54 -4.04
C LYS A 175 7.93 11.11 -3.89
N GLU A 176 9.22 10.88 -4.19
CA GLU A 176 9.83 9.57 -3.99
C GLU A 176 9.57 9.04 -2.57
N ASN A 177 8.96 7.86 -2.50
CA ASN A 177 8.68 7.20 -1.24
C ASN A 177 9.90 6.37 -0.81
N ARG A 178 10.53 6.78 0.30
CA ARG A 178 11.65 6.08 0.94
C ARG A 178 11.28 5.47 2.29
N ALA A 179 10.01 5.22 2.52
CA ALA A 179 9.50 4.69 3.78
C ALA A 179 9.99 3.26 4.05
N VAL A 180 10.19 2.47 2.99
CA VAL A 180 10.69 1.10 3.11
C VAL A 180 12.18 1.08 2.77
N LYS A 181 13.00 0.61 3.72
CA LYS A 181 14.45 0.44 3.56
C LYS A 181 14.79 -1.03 3.49
N ILE A 182 15.32 -1.46 2.35
CA ILE A 182 15.57 -2.87 2.04
C ILE A 182 17.07 -3.15 2.21
N LYS A 183 17.40 -4.32 2.77
CA LYS A 183 18.75 -4.86 2.86
C LYS A 183 18.77 -6.31 2.35
N GLY A 184 19.92 -6.75 1.89
CA GLY A 184 20.12 -8.14 1.42
C GLY A 184 19.92 -8.32 -0.08
N ILE A 185 20.03 -7.23 -0.85
CA ILE A 185 20.10 -7.25 -2.32
C ILE A 185 21.56 -7.26 -2.74
#